data_93583708e2bb59d34845abb53ffb1c09
#
_entry.id   93583708e2bb59d34845abb53ffb1c09
#
_cell.length_a   1.000
_cell.length_b   1.000
_cell.length_c   1.000
_cell.angle_alpha   90.00
_cell.angle_beta   90.00
_cell.angle_gamma   90.00
#
_symmetry.space_group_name_H-M   'P 1'
#
loop_
_entity.id
_entity.type
_entity.pdbx_description
1 polymer ?
#
loop_
_entity_poly.entity_id
_entity_poly.type
_entity_poly.pdbx_seq_one_letter_code
_entity_poly.pdbx_strand_id
1 'polypeptide(L)'
;MSTSRRQFLAATAALPLTSLPALAGGQEPAAAPRLKATVILVRHTEKAKNDPRDPDLSEAGRERAEAFARMFEAAGVTGLVHSEYKRTRDTLAPLAKERELTSETIPARDMDGLIARLAGAKETDVIAVAGHSNTIPAIAARLGVTLRDLTETSMNTRVPEGHLPHDAYDRVHVLTPGPKGPRALELRYGEPTPAAKDGEGH
;
A
#
# COMPACT_ATOMS: atom_id res chain seq x y z
N MET A 1 -16.79 49.76 -82.18
CA MET A 1 -17.51 48.65 -81.44
C MET A 1 -16.69 48.40 -80.21
N SER A 2 -17.16 48.93 -79.06
CA SER A 2 -16.42 48.96 -77.79
C SER A 2 -17.06 47.92 -76.85
N THR A 3 -16.29 46.96 -76.40
CA THR A 3 -16.75 45.94 -75.45
C THR A 3 -16.15 46.18 -74.06
N SER A 4 -16.99 46.68 -73.19
CA SER A 4 -16.66 46.99 -71.77
C SER A 4 -16.54 45.74 -70.98
N ARG A 5 -15.35 45.45 -70.37
CA ARG A 5 -15.13 44.40 -69.40
C ARG A 5 -15.51 44.89 -68.00
N ARG A 6 -16.56 44.34 -67.41
CA ARG A 6 -16.90 44.52 -66.02
C ARG A 6 -16.02 43.65 -65.14
N GLN A 7 -15.22 44.27 -64.26
CA GLN A 7 -14.44 43.63 -63.24
C GLN A 7 -15.40 43.37 -62.04
N PHE A 8 -15.51 42.08 -61.62
CA PHE A 8 -16.15 41.69 -60.39
C PHE A 8 -15.08 41.70 -59.30
N LEU A 9 -15.20 42.64 -58.35
CA LEU A 9 -14.44 42.56 -57.08
C LEU A 9 -15.09 41.54 -56.18
N ALA A 10 -14.38 40.44 -55.88
CA ALA A 10 -14.77 39.51 -54.84
C ALA A 10 -14.21 40.04 -53.49
N ALA A 11 -15.14 40.46 -52.65
CA ALA A 11 -14.79 40.80 -51.24
C ALA A 11 -14.69 39.52 -50.42
N THR A 12 -13.46 39.16 -50.05
CA THR A 12 -13.20 38.09 -49.07
C THR A 12 -13.39 38.64 -47.67
N ALA A 13 -14.47 38.25 -47.01
CA ALA A 13 -14.71 38.50 -45.60
C ALA A 13 -13.87 37.55 -44.75
N ALA A 14 -12.87 38.05 -44.07
CA ALA A 14 -12.11 37.31 -43.06
C ALA A 14 -12.92 37.25 -41.75
N LEU A 15 -13.32 36.07 -41.33
CA LEU A 15 -13.92 35.81 -40.04
C LEU A 15 -12.81 35.80 -38.96
N PRO A 16 -12.99 36.46 -37.82
CA PRO A 16 -12.02 36.34 -36.73
C PRO A 16 -12.10 34.96 -36.09
N LEU A 17 -10.97 34.27 -36.03
CA LEU A 17 -10.80 33.04 -35.23
C LEU A 17 -10.86 33.46 -33.74
N THR A 18 -12.02 33.25 -33.12
CA THR A 18 -12.12 33.34 -31.66
C THR A 18 -11.42 32.11 -31.05
N SER A 19 -10.26 32.37 -30.44
CA SER A 19 -9.56 31.33 -29.63
C SER A 19 -10.43 30.99 -28.44
N LEU A 20 -10.93 29.73 -28.41
CA LEU A 20 -11.52 29.12 -27.23
C LEU A 20 -10.42 28.96 -26.15
N PRO A 21 -10.67 29.37 -24.89
CA PRO A 21 -9.75 29.08 -23.82
C PRO A 21 -9.72 27.55 -23.60
N ALA A 22 -8.54 26.97 -23.70
CA ALA A 22 -8.29 25.58 -23.38
C ALA A 22 -8.52 25.37 -21.87
N LEU A 23 -9.71 24.87 -21.51
CA LEU A 23 -9.98 24.28 -20.19
C LEU A 23 -9.29 22.91 -20.10
N ALA A 24 -7.98 22.92 -19.96
CA ALA A 24 -7.20 21.74 -19.62
C ALA A 24 -6.60 21.96 -18.23
N GLY A 25 -7.45 22.08 -17.23
CA GLY A 25 -7.10 21.82 -15.84
C GLY A 25 -7.06 20.31 -15.57
N GLY A 26 -6.24 19.59 -16.29
CA GLY A 26 -5.86 18.24 -15.91
C GLY A 26 -5.04 18.34 -14.64
N GLN A 27 -5.66 18.09 -13.49
CA GLN A 27 -4.94 17.93 -12.24
C GLN A 27 -4.02 16.73 -12.44
N GLU A 28 -2.71 16.94 -12.58
CA GLU A 28 -1.77 15.83 -12.52
C GLU A 28 -2.04 15.04 -11.25
N PRO A 29 -2.11 13.71 -11.32
CA PRO A 29 -2.26 12.89 -10.11
C PRO A 29 -1.14 13.31 -9.15
N ALA A 30 -1.53 13.71 -7.94
CA ALA A 30 -0.58 14.13 -6.91
C ALA A 30 0.53 13.08 -6.83
N ALA A 31 1.77 13.49 -7.03
CA ALA A 31 2.90 12.58 -6.98
C ALA A 31 2.86 11.80 -5.67
N ALA A 32 3.05 10.47 -5.75
CA ALA A 32 3.05 9.62 -4.56
C ALA A 32 4.01 10.21 -3.51
N PRO A 33 3.62 10.24 -2.23
CA PRO A 33 4.45 10.82 -1.18
C PRO A 33 5.82 10.13 -1.15
N ARG A 34 6.88 10.92 -1.15
CA ARG A 34 8.24 10.40 -1.22
C ARG A 34 8.59 9.71 0.09
N LEU A 35 8.73 8.40 0.04
CA LEU A 35 9.19 7.60 1.17
C LEU A 35 10.63 7.98 1.52
N LYS A 36 10.89 8.32 2.80
CA LYS A 36 12.22 8.65 3.32
C LYS A 36 12.74 7.57 4.26
N ALA A 37 11.84 6.98 5.06
CA ALA A 37 12.13 5.95 6.04
C ALA A 37 12.17 4.55 5.42
N THR A 38 12.74 3.59 6.13
CA THR A 38 12.51 2.16 5.86
C THR A 38 11.17 1.75 6.45
N VAL A 39 10.33 1.08 5.67
CA VAL A 39 9.03 0.57 6.11
C VAL A 39 8.98 -0.94 5.94
N ILE A 40 8.66 -1.65 7.01
CA ILE A 40 8.49 -3.10 7.05
C ILE A 40 6.99 -3.37 7.08
N LEU A 41 6.46 -3.96 6.01
CA LEU A 41 5.05 -4.30 5.90
C LEU A 41 4.85 -5.79 6.15
N VAL A 42 3.99 -6.12 7.10
CA VAL A 42 3.63 -7.50 7.43
C VAL A 42 2.12 -7.64 7.54
N ARG A 43 1.56 -8.71 7.00
CA ARG A 43 0.19 -9.11 7.30
C ARG A 43 0.13 -9.65 8.73
N HIS A 44 -0.98 -9.40 9.46
CA HIS A 44 -1.21 -10.12 10.72
C HIS A 44 -1.01 -11.63 10.54
N THR A 45 -0.52 -12.29 11.57
CA THR A 45 -0.27 -13.73 11.57
C THR A 45 -1.57 -14.55 11.71
N GLU A 46 -1.48 -15.87 11.80
CA GLU A 46 -2.63 -16.76 11.78
C GLU A 46 -3.62 -16.50 12.91
N LYS A 47 -4.90 -16.54 12.56
CA LYS A 47 -6.02 -16.27 13.47
C LYS A 47 -6.52 -17.54 14.16
N ALA A 48 -6.91 -17.40 15.42
CA ALA A 48 -7.76 -18.39 16.09
C ALA A 48 -9.21 -18.32 15.55
N LYS A 49 -10.03 -19.31 15.92
CA LYS A 49 -11.47 -19.37 15.57
C LYS A 49 -12.38 -18.98 16.75
N ASN A 50 -11.86 -18.21 17.70
CA ASN A 50 -12.54 -17.90 18.96
C ASN A 50 -13.50 -16.70 18.88
N ASP A 51 -13.31 -15.80 17.93
CA ASP A 51 -14.18 -14.64 17.71
C ASP A 51 -14.30 -14.38 16.19
N PRO A 52 -15.53 -14.34 15.63
CA PRO A 52 -15.72 -14.13 14.19
C PRO A 52 -15.38 -12.70 13.72
N ARG A 53 -15.37 -11.71 14.63
CA ARG A 53 -15.14 -10.30 14.28
C ARG A 53 -13.70 -9.87 14.52
N ASP A 54 -13.16 -10.17 15.70
CA ASP A 54 -11.80 -9.79 16.07
C ASP A 54 -11.09 -10.94 16.80
N PRO A 55 -10.76 -12.02 16.07
CA PRO A 55 -10.11 -13.19 16.64
C PRO A 55 -8.71 -12.87 17.16
N ASP A 56 -8.32 -13.56 18.21
CA ASP A 56 -6.95 -13.58 18.71
C ASP A 56 -6.03 -14.29 17.71
N LEU A 57 -4.73 -14.25 17.93
CA LEU A 57 -3.80 -15.09 17.19
C LEU A 57 -3.95 -16.57 17.62
N SER A 58 -3.84 -17.47 16.65
CA SER A 58 -3.68 -18.89 16.93
C SER A 58 -2.32 -19.16 17.58
N GLU A 59 -2.08 -20.41 18.01
CA GLU A 59 -0.76 -20.82 18.50
C GLU A 59 0.32 -20.59 17.42
N ALA A 60 0.09 -21.11 16.21
CA ALA A 60 0.97 -20.86 15.07
C ALA A 60 1.17 -19.36 14.78
N GLY A 61 0.10 -18.55 14.93
CA GLY A 61 0.19 -17.10 14.78
C GLY A 61 1.07 -16.43 15.82
N ARG A 62 1.03 -16.88 17.07
CA ARG A 62 1.93 -16.38 18.12
C ARG A 62 3.39 -16.77 17.86
N GLU A 63 3.63 -18.01 17.49
CA GLU A 63 4.98 -18.47 17.12
C GLU A 63 5.56 -17.68 15.94
N ARG A 64 4.71 -17.38 14.95
CA ARG A 64 5.09 -16.55 13.81
C ARG A 64 5.35 -15.09 14.22
N ALA A 65 4.59 -14.53 15.15
CA ALA A 65 4.85 -13.19 15.68
C ALA A 65 6.20 -13.12 16.41
N GLU A 66 6.57 -14.16 17.16
CA GLU A 66 7.90 -14.29 17.76
C GLU A 66 9.00 -14.44 16.71
N ALA A 67 8.75 -15.19 15.62
CA ALA A 67 9.69 -15.32 14.52
C ALA A 67 9.90 -13.96 13.80
N PHE A 68 8.83 -13.15 13.66
CA PHE A 68 8.91 -11.80 13.15
C PHE A 68 9.79 -10.90 14.05
N ALA A 69 9.58 -10.94 15.35
CA ALA A 69 10.39 -10.19 16.31
C ALA A 69 11.89 -10.55 16.19
N ARG A 70 12.21 -11.84 16.22
CA ARG A 70 13.60 -12.32 16.04
C ARG A 70 14.22 -11.89 14.71
N MET A 71 13.45 -11.89 13.62
CA MET A 71 13.95 -11.47 12.29
C MET A 71 14.37 -10.01 12.27
N PHE A 72 13.70 -9.16 13.05
CA PHE A 72 13.92 -7.72 13.05
C PHE A 72 14.52 -7.16 14.35
N GLU A 73 15.00 -8.03 15.26
CA GLU A 73 15.62 -7.61 16.52
C GLU A 73 16.79 -6.62 16.33
N ALA A 74 17.62 -6.85 15.31
CA ALA A 74 18.78 -6.02 14.98
C ALA A 74 18.49 -4.95 13.90
N ALA A 75 17.26 -4.84 13.42
CA ALA A 75 16.92 -3.93 12.30
C ALA A 75 16.82 -2.44 12.70
N GLY A 76 17.00 -2.12 13.99
CA GLY A 76 16.90 -0.73 14.45
C GLY A 76 15.49 -0.14 14.34
N VAL A 77 14.45 -0.97 14.53
CA VAL A 77 13.06 -0.52 14.47
C VAL A 77 12.81 0.59 15.49
N THR A 78 12.28 1.72 15.02
CA THR A 78 12.01 2.95 15.80
C THR A 78 10.52 3.23 15.96
N GLY A 79 9.65 2.57 15.21
CA GLY A 79 8.22 2.77 15.27
C GLY A 79 7.43 1.53 14.87
N LEU A 80 6.28 1.37 15.50
CA LEU A 80 5.36 0.25 15.27
C LEU A 80 3.97 0.79 15.02
N VAL A 81 3.32 0.38 13.94
CA VAL A 81 1.97 0.82 13.57
C VAL A 81 1.10 -0.40 13.28
N HIS A 82 -0.10 -0.44 13.83
CA HIS A 82 -1.06 -1.50 13.57
C HIS A 82 -2.48 -0.95 13.39
N SER A 83 -3.38 -1.74 12.83
CA SER A 83 -4.80 -1.39 12.78
C SER A 83 -5.47 -1.59 14.15
N GLU A 84 -6.75 -1.24 14.27
CA GLU A 84 -7.56 -1.39 15.48
C GLU A 84 -7.78 -2.84 15.93
N TYR A 85 -7.44 -3.83 15.10
CA TYR A 85 -7.71 -5.24 15.38
C TYR A 85 -6.60 -5.88 16.23
N LYS A 86 -7.02 -6.73 17.19
CA LYS A 86 -6.11 -7.49 18.07
C LYS A 86 -5.02 -8.22 17.29
N ARG A 87 -5.39 -8.93 16.22
CA ARG A 87 -4.46 -9.72 15.41
C ARG A 87 -3.31 -8.91 14.82
N THR A 88 -3.51 -7.65 14.45
CA THR A 88 -2.42 -6.78 13.95
C THR A 88 -1.57 -6.27 15.09
N ARG A 89 -2.16 -5.85 16.20
CA ARG A 89 -1.45 -5.46 17.42
C ARG A 89 -0.58 -6.61 17.94
N ASP A 90 -1.17 -7.79 18.09
CA ASP A 90 -0.52 -8.94 18.70
C ASP A 90 0.59 -9.53 17.79
N THR A 91 0.51 -9.31 16.47
CA THR A 91 1.62 -9.63 15.54
C THR A 91 2.88 -8.80 15.84
N LEU A 92 2.72 -7.54 16.26
CA LEU A 92 3.86 -6.68 16.59
C LEU A 92 4.24 -6.71 18.07
N ALA A 93 3.41 -7.29 18.94
CA ALA A 93 3.60 -7.26 20.38
C ALA A 93 4.95 -7.84 20.87
N PRO A 94 5.47 -8.96 20.35
CA PRO A 94 6.81 -9.45 20.72
C PRO A 94 7.91 -8.45 20.37
N LEU A 95 7.89 -7.88 19.17
CA LEU A 95 8.87 -6.88 18.75
C LEU A 95 8.75 -5.58 19.57
N ALA A 96 7.51 -5.17 19.90
CA ALA A 96 7.26 -4.01 20.76
C ALA A 96 7.91 -4.19 22.13
N LYS A 97 7.72 -5.37 22.73
CA LYS A 97 8.32 -5.73 24.02
C LYS A 97 9.84 -5.75 23.98
N GLU A 98 10.41 -6.38 22.97
CA GLU A 98 11.86 -6.53 22.82
C GLU A 98 12.57 -5.18 22.59
N ARG A 99 11.91 -4.30 21.84
CA ARG A 99 12.44 -2.96 21.53
C ARG A 99 12.00 -1.88 22.52
N GLU A 100 11.22 -2.21 23.54
CA GLU A 100 10.63 -1.28 24.51
C GLU A 100 9.86 -0.13 23.82
N LEU A 101 9.18 -0.44 22.71
CA LEU A 101 8.42 0.51 21.91
C LEU A 101 6.92 0.45 22.23
N THR A 102 6.29 1.61 22.25
CA THR A 102 4.84 1.72 22.23
C THR A 102 4.37 1.69 20.77
N SER A 103 3.42 0.81 20.46
CA SER A 103 2.84 0.74 19.12
C SER A 103 1.69 1.77 18.96
N GLU A 104 1.61 2.34 17.76
CA GLU A 104 0.59 3.31 17.36
C GLU A 104 -0.57 2.60 16.66
N THR A 105 -1.81 2.96 17.01
CA THR A 105 -3.01 2.43 16.33
C THR A 105 -3.49 3.43 15.29
N ILE A 106 -3.52 3.01 14.02
CA ILE A 106 -4.18 3.75 12.93
C ILE A 106 -5.25 2.83 12.33
N PRO A 107 -6.53 3.23 12.34
CA PRO A 107 -7.61 2.38 11.85
C PRO A 107 -7.38 1.90 10.39
N ALA A 108 -7.70 0.63 10.10
CA ALA A 108 -7.50 0.03 8.78
C ALA A 108 -8.19 0.81 7.64
N ARG A 109 -9.26 1.55 7.94
CA ARG A 109 -9.98 2.42 7.01
C ARG A 109 -9.32 3.79 6.79
N ASP A 110 -8.40 4.19 7.68
CA ASP A 110 -7.68 5.47 7.60
C ASP A 110 -6.35 5.31 6.86
N MET A 111 -6.45 4.94 5.60
CA MET A 111 -5.28 4.78 4.73
C MET A 111 -4.53 6.09 4.56
N ASP A 112 -5.23 7.22 4.44
CA ASP A 112 -4.61 8.53 4.24
C ASP A 112 -3.81 8.96 5.47
N GLY A 113 -4.34 8.75 6.68
CA GLY A 113 -3.63 8.97 7.94
C GLY A 113 -2.37 8.11 8.06
N LEU A 114 -2.47 6.82 7.69
CA LEU A 114 -1.31 5.93 7.68
C LEU A 114 -0.23 6.39 6.68
N ILE A 115 -0.61 6.72 5.45
CA ILE A 115 0.34 7.19 4.44
C ILE A 115 0.98 8.52 4.88
N ALA A 116 0.22 9.45 5.43
CA ALA A 116 0.75 10.71 5.97
C ALA A 116 1.75 10.45 7.12
N ARG A 117 1.44 9.53 8.02
CA ARG A 117 2.35 9.10 9.12
C ARG A 117 3.67 8.56 8.58
N LEU A 118 3.62 7.68 7.55
CA LEU A 118 4.82 7.08 6.95
C LEU A 118 5.62 8.10 6.13
N ALA A 119 4.98 8.99 5.40
CA ALA A 119 5.62 10.05 4.62
C ALA A 119 6.30 11.11 5.50
N GLY A 120 5.76 11.34 6.70
CA GLY A 120 6.31 12.25 7.71
C GLY A 120 7.50 11.68 8.51
N ALA A 121 7.84 10.40 8.30
CA ALA A 121 8.95 9.75 9.00
C ALA A 121 10.31 10.31 8.55
N LYS A 122 11.30 10.21 9.44
CA LYS A 122 12.69 10.64 9.18
C LYS A 122 13.45 9.58 8.39
N GLU A 123 14.53 9.98 7.75
CA GLU A 123 15.39 9.05 6.97
C GLU A 123 16.03 7.95 7.85
N THR A 124 16.20 8.24 9.14
CA THR A 124 16.76 7.29 10.12
C THR A 124 15.71 6.34 10.71
N ASP A 125 14.41 6.56 10.42
CA ASP A 125 13.36 5.73 10.99
C ASP A 125 13.23 4.40 10.25
N VAL A 126 12.98 3.36 11.04
CA VAL A 126 12.55 2.03 10.57
C VAL A 126 11.21 1.74 11.21
N ILE A 127 10.15 1.69 10.42
CA ILE A 127 8.78 1.55 10.91
C ILE A 127 8.20 0.21 10.46
N ALA A 128 7.80 -0.63 11.41
CA ALA A 128 7.06 -1.85 11.11
C ALA A 128 5.54 -1.59 11.17
N VAL A 129 4.85 -2.03 10.14
CA VAL A 129 3.40 -1.87 9.97
C VAL A 129 2.75 -3.24 9.83
N ALA A 130 1.87 -3.59 10.77
CA ALA A 130 1.03 -4.77 10.65
C ALA A 130 -0.36 -4.42 10.09
N GLY A 131 -0.70 -5.05 8.98
CA GLY A 131 -1.97 -4.83 8.28
C GLY A 131 -2.67 -6.14 7.91
N HIS A 132 -3.45 -6.09 6.84
CA HIS A 132 -4.29 -7.20 6.37
C HIS A 132 -3.90 -7.58 4.92
N SER A 133 -4.42 -8.72 4.45
CA SER A 133 -4.13 -9.20 3.09
C SER A 133 -4.41 -8.18 2.00
N ASN A 134 -5.41 -7.32 2.19
CA ASN A 134 -5.80 -6.26 1.28
C ASN A 134 -5.10 -4.92 1.55
N THR A 135 -4.80 -4.59 2.80
CA THR A 135 -4.20 -3.29 3.12
C THR A 135 -2.70 -3.25 2.85
N ILE A 136 -1.98 -4.36 2.98
CA ILE A 136 -0.53 -4.41 2.70
C ILE A 136 -0.23 -4.04 1.24
N PRO A 137 -0.87 -4.64 0.21
CA PRO A 137 -0.66 -4.21 -1.18
C PRO A 137 -1.06 -2.74 -1.41
N ALA A 138 -2.17 -2.29 -0.83
CA ALA A 138 -2.64 -0.92 -0.97
C ALA A 138 -1.65 0.10 -0.35
N ILE A 139 -1.09 -0.18 0.83
CA ILE A 139 -0.06 0.65 1.46
C ILE A 139 1.17 0.73 0.55
N ALA A 140 1.66 -0.41 0.06
CA ALA A 140 2.81 -0.46 -0.83
C ALA A 140 2.58 0.37 -2.10
N ALA A 141 1.42 0.22 -2.75
CA ALA A 141 1.05 0.98 -3.95
C ALA A 141 0.99 2.49 -3.68
N ARG A 142 0.39 2.90 -2.56
CA ARG A 142 0.33 4.31 -2.15
C ARG A 142 1.72 4.90 -1.86
N LEU A 143 2.69 4.08 -1.49
CA LEU A 143 4.09 4.44 -1.33
C LEU A 143 4.91 4.31 -2.62
N GLY A 144 4.27 3.99 -3.76
CA GLY A 144 4.91 3.89 -5.08
C GLY A 144 5.58 2.55 -5.37
N VAL A 145 5.16 1.47 -4.72
CA VAL A 145 5.69 0.11 -4.92
C VAL A 145 4.56 -0.86 -5.26
N THR A 146 4.70 -1.60 -6.36
CA THR A 146 3.79 -2.71 -6.70
C THR A 146 4.37 -4.02 -6.17
N LEU A 147 3.61 -4.70 -5.32
CA LEU A 147 3.94 -6.05 -4.84
C LEU A 147 3.60 -7.09 -5.92
N ARG A 148 4.25 -8.25 -5.86
CA ARG A 148 4.06 -9.37 -6.80
C ARG A 148 3.25 -10.50 -6.17
N ASP A 149 2.86 -11.45 -6.99
CA ASP A 149 2.19 -12.69 -6.57
C ASP A 149 0.98 -12.41 -5.65
N LEU A 150 0.14 -11.48 -6.10
CA LEU A 150 -1.13 -11.15 -5.46
C LEU A 150 -2.24 -11.97 -6.10
N THR A 151 -3.23 -12.34 -5.29
CA THR A 151 -4.48 -12.91 -5.79
C THR A 151 -5.32 -11.78 -6.38
N GLU A 152 -5.82 -11.99 -7.59
CA GLU A 152 -6.69 -11.02 -8.24
C GLU A 152 -7.96 -10.78 -7.40
N THR A 153 -8.36 -9.54 -7.38
CA THR A 153 -9.60 -9.13 -6.79
C THR A 153 -10.73 -9.38 -7.80
N SER A 154 -11.78 -10.09 -7.43
CA SER A 154 -12.99 -10.11 -8.26
C SER A 154 -13.45 -8.67 -8.50
N MET A 155 -13.94 -8.35 -9.71
CA MET A 155 -14.25 -6.99 -10.21
C MET A 155 -15.15 -6.12 -9.31
N ASN A 156 -15.53 -6.58 -8.13
CA ASN A 156 -16.45 -5.92 -7.21
C ASN A 156 -15.79 -5.46 -5.90
N THR A 157 -14.47 -5.46 -5.78
CA THR A 157 -13.79 -5.08 -4.54
C THR A 157 -13.07 -3.74 -4.67
N ARG A 158 -13.04 -3.01 -3.55
CA ARG A 158 -12.44 -1.67 -3.41
C ARG A 158 -10.91 -1.67 -3.34
N VAL A 159 -10.25 -2.75 -3.76
CA VAL A 159 -8.80 -2.92 -3.67
C VAL A 159 -8.25 -3.30 -5.04
N PRO A 160 -7.97 -2.30 -5.89
CA PRO A 160 -7.49 -2.54 -7.25
C PRO A 160 -6.14 -3.26 -7.31
N GLU A 161 -5.33 -3.16 -6.25
CA GLU A 161 -4.01 -3.78 -6.15
C GLU A 161 -4.05 -5.31 -5.96
N GLY A 162 -5.21 -5.87 -5.58
CA GLY A 162 -5.36 -7.28 -5.22
C GLY A 162 -5.05 -7.56 -3.75
N HIS A 163 -4.96 -8.83 -3.40
CA HIS A 163 -4.78 -9.31 -2.04
C HIS A 163 -3.55 -10.22 -1.93
N LEU A 164 -2.87 -10.21 -0.79
CA LEU A 164 -1.95 -11.31 -0.47
C LEU A 164 -2.73 -12.64 -0.44
N PRO A 165 -2.18 -13.74 -0.99
CA PRO A 165 -2.82 -15.04 -0.94
C PRO A 165 -3.28 -15.41 0.49
N HIS A 166 -4.39 -16.15 0.58
CA HIS A 166 -5.04 -16.42 1.87
C HIS A 166 -4.11 -17.11 2.88
N ASP A 167 -3.25 -17.98 2.40
CA ASP A 167 -2.28 -18.79 3.14
C ASP A 167 -0.89 -18.11 3.29
N ALA A 168 -0.67 -16.93 2.67
CA ALA A 168 0.61 -16.25 2.72
C ALA A 168 0.78 -15.42 4.00
N TYR A 169 1.02 -16.08 5.14
CA TYR A 169 1.34 -15.45 6.41
C TYR A 169 2.84 -15.24 6.63
N ASP A 170 3.67 -15.91 5.85
CA ASP A 170 5.13 -15.90 5.93
C ASP A 170 5.81 -14.78 5.13
N ARG A 171 5.02 -13.92 4.46
CA ARG A 171 5.54 -12.83 3.62
C ARG A 171 5.73 -11.54 4.42
N VAL A 172 6.89 -10.94 4.29
CA VAL A 172 7.18 -9.59 4.77
C VAL A 172 7.84 -8.78 3.66
N HIS A 173 7.47 -7.51 3.55
CA HIS A 173 7.98 -6.61 2.52
C HIS A 173 8.72 -5.44 3.17
N VAL A 174 10.00 -5.32 2.88
CA VAL A 174 10.83 -4.19 3.33
C VAL A 174 10.91 -3.17 2.22
N LEU A 175 10.31 -2.01 2.43
CA LEU A 175 10.34 -0.89 1.51
C LEU A 175 11.46 0.07 1.93
N THR A 176 12.35 0.36 1.01
CA THR A 176 13.45 1.31 1.24
C THR A 176 13.38 2.47 0.26
N PRO A 177 13.74 3.69 0.68
CA PRO A 177 13.84 4.82 -0.24
C PRO A 177 14.92 4.57 -1.29
N GLY A 178 14.76 5.13 -2.47
CA GLY A 178 15.74 5.05 -3.55
C GLY A 178 15.72 6.29 -4.42
N PRO A 179 16.79 6.55 -5.19
CA PRO A 179 16.93 7.76 -6.01
C PRO A 179 15.91 7.84 -7.15
N LYS A 180 15.42 6.69 -7.62
CA LYS A 180 14.41 6.57 -8.68
C LYS A 180 13.01 6.17 -8.16
N GLY A 181 12.79 6.28 -6.86
CA GLY A 181 11.60 5.83 -6.15
C GLY A 181 11.91 4.69 -5.17
N PRO A 182 10.97 4.34 -4.31
CA PRO A 182 11.16 3.29 -3.32
C PRO A 182 11.30 1.91 -3.98
N ARG A 183 11.94 0.99 -3.27
CA ARG A 183 12.12 -0.41 -3.66
C ARG A 183 11.52 -1.30 -2.61
N ALA A 184 11.00 -2.46 -3.01
CA ALA A 184 10.60 -3.51 -2.08
C ALA A 184 11.54 -4.71 -2.19
N LEU A 185 11.90 -5.24 -1.02
CA LEU A 185 12.48 -6.56 -0.86
C LEU A 185 11.43 -7.43 -0.17
N GLU A 186 11.02 -8.52 -0.82
CA GLU A 186 10.19 -9.54 -0.18
C GLU A 186 11.07 -10.59 0.49
N LEU A 187 10.74 -10.89 1.73
CA LEU A 187 11.39 -11.93 2.52
C LEU A 187 10.34 -12.92 3.02
N ARG A 188 10.78 -14.12 3.39
CA ARG A 188 9.97 -15.14 4.06
C ARG A 188 10.48 -15.32 5.47
N TYR A 189 9.57 -15.58 6.42
CA TYR A 189 9.91 -15.73 7.82
C TYR A 189 9.03 -16.76 8.53
N GLY A 190 9.59 -17.36 9.56
CA GLY A 190 8.92 -18.45 10.27
C GLY A 190 8.75 -19.70 9.40
N GLU A 191 7.93 -20.64 9.87
CA GLU A 191 7.62 -21.84 9.11
C GLU A 191 6.75 -21.51 7.89
N PRO A 192 6.95 -22.18 6.74
CA PRO A 192 6.07 -22.01 5.58
C PRO A 192 4.62 -22.29 5.98
N THR A 193 3.70 -21.41 5.58
CA THR A 193 2.27 -21.69 5.76
C THR A 193 1.88 -22.84 4.83
N PRO A 194 1.31 -23.94 5.34
CA PRO A 194 0.84 -25.03 4.49
C PRO A 194 -0.17 -24.49 3.46
N ALA A 195 -0.02 -24.89 2.19
CA ALA A 195 -1.01 -24.57 1.18
C ALA A 195 -2.39 -25.04 1.65
N ALA A 196 -3.41 -24.20 1.49
CA ALA A 196 -4.78 -24.58 1.80
C ALA A 196 -5.11 -25.87 1.03
N LYS A 197 -5.53 -26.92 1.73
CA LYS A 197 -6.02 -28.11 1.07
C LYS A 197 -7.28 -27.73 0.30
N ASP A 198 -7.26 -27.92 -1.01
CA ASP A 198 -8.42 -27.70 -1.88
C ASP A 198 -9.61 -28.48 -1.32
N GLY A 199 -10.57 -27.81 -0.72
CA GLY A 199 -11.79 -28.46 -0.21
C GLY A 199 -12.38 -27.93 1.10
N GLU A 200 -11.68 -27.13 1.89
CA GLU A 200 -12.28 -26.48 3.06
C GLU A 200 -12.71 -25.04 2.70
N GLY A 201 -13.73 -24.95 1.85
CA GLY A 201 -14.44 -23.69 1.60
C GLY A 201 -15.21 -23.26 2.85
N HIS A 202 -15.02 -22.00 3.23
CA HIS A 202 -15.83 -21.31 4.23
C HIS A 202 -16.89 -20.45 3.56
#